data_3269e20fa45cb3781b73185ef91e83f9
#
_entry.id   3269e20fa45cb3781b73185ef91e83f9
#
_cell.length_a   1.000
_cell.length_b   1.000
_cell.length_c   1.000
_cell.angle_alpha   90.00
_cell.angle_beta   90.00
_cell.angle_gamma   90.00
#
_symmetry.space_group_name_H-M   'P 1'
#
loop_
_entity.id
_entity.type
_entity.pdbx_description
1 polymer ?
#
loop_
_entity_poly.entity_id
_entity_poly.type
_entity_poly.pdbx_seq_one_letter_code
_entity_poly.pdbx_strand_id
1 'polypeptide(L)'
;MSRFKNSPIWVGGDLNLPDIDWKTNTISSHQYTKKLNEDFLNIFEEAKLTQVVHFNTRKNACLDLLLTNRPIFVDNCLPQPGFGDYDTSILADILCHPQKIKPTQRTIPCWNRADIDSLKEAIKS
;
A
#
# COMPACT_ATOMS: atom_id res chain seq x y z
N MET A 1 13.04 -5.92 -12.67
CA MET A 1 13.40 -6.67 -11.44
C MET A 1 13.29 -8.18 -11.69
N SER A 2 14.37 -8.79 -12.18
CA SER A 2 14.40 -10.23 -12.50
C SER A 2 14.26 -11.13 -11.27
N ARG A 3 14.81 -10.69 -10.10
CA ARG A 3 14.78 -11.47 -8.86
C ARG A 3 13.36 -11.72 -8.32
N PHE A 4 12.40 -10.82 -8.56
CA PHE A 4 11.04 -10.88 -8.05
C PHE A 4 9.98 -11.04 -9.16
N LYS A 5 10.39 -11.52 -10.33
CA LYS A 5 9.55 -11.60 -11.53
C LYS A 5 8.24 -12.35 -11.31
N ASN A 6 8.26 -13.39 -10.49
CA ASN A 6 7.08 -14.23 -10.20
C ASN A 6 6.47 -13.99 -8.83
N SER A 7 6.98 -13.02 -8.08
CA SER A 7 6.46 -12.72 -6.74
C SER A 7 5.23 -11.82 -6.81
N PRO A 8 4.23 -12.03 -5.96
CA PRO A 8 3.14 -11.07 -5.80
C PRO A 8 3.67 -9.73 -5.32
N ILE A 9 3.21 -8.65 -5.96
CA ILE A 9 3.57 -7.27 -5.59
C ILE A 9 2.29 -6.54 -5.20
N TRP A 10 2.35 -5.82 -4.10
CA TRP A 10 1.26 -5.01 -3.57
C TRP A 10 1.76 -3.59 -3.35
N VAL A 11 1.05 -2.62 -3.92
CA VAL A 11 1.33 -1.20 -3.73
C VAL A 11 0.06 -0.54 -3.23
N GLY A 12 0.10 -0.02 -2.03
CA GLY A 12 -1.06 0.62 -1.42
C GLY A 12 -0.76 2.00 -0.89
N GLY A 13 -1.73 2.88 -0.92
CA GLY A 13 -1.63 4.22 -0.36
C GLY A 13 -2.48 5.24 -1.06
N ASP A 14 -2.45 6.46 -0.52
CA ASP A 14 -3.07 7.64 -1.12
C ASP A 14 -2.15 8.19 -2.21
N LEU A 15 -2.49 7.92 -3.47
CA LEU A 15 -1.75 8.44 -4.62
C LEU A 15 -2.30 9.79 -5.09
N ASN A 16 -3.45 10.20 -4.57
CA ASN A 16 -4.08 11.50 -4.86
C ASN A 16 -4.16 11.79 -6.37
N LEU A 17 -4.74 10.85 -7.12
CA LEU A 17 -4.93 10.97 -8.57
C LEU A 17 -6.43 11.07 -8.90
N PRO A 18 -7.05 12.24 -8.62
CA PRO A 18 -8.50 12.40 -8.77
C PRO A 18 -8.97 12.44 -10.22
N ASP A 19 -8.05 12.68 -11.16
CA ASP A 19 -8.39 12.81 -12.57
C ASP A 19 -8.60 11.48 -13.29
N ILE A 20 -8.23 10.37 -12.67
CA ILE A 20 -8.28 9.05 -13.29
C ILE A 20 -9.56 8.32 -12.89
N ASP A 21 -10.31 7.90 -13.89
CA ASP A 21 -11.42 6.94 -13.72
C ASP A 21 -10.83 5.52 -13.74
N TRP A 22 -10.76 4.91 -12.56
CA TRP A 22 -10.15 3.58 -12.41
C TRP A 22 -11.00 2.43 -12.93
N LYS A 23 -12.26 2.68 -13.27
CA LYS A 23 -13.12 1.67 -13.92
C LYS A 23 -12.76 1.49 -15.38
N THR A 24 -12.45 2.60 -16.04
CA THR A 24 -12.14 2.63 -17.47
C THR A 24 -10.65 2.86 -17.75
N ASN A 25 -9.85 3.18 -16.72
CA ASN A 25 -8.44 3.58 -16.82
C ASN A 25 -8.26 4.76 -17.79
N THR A 26 -9.15 5.73 -17.70
CA THR A 26 -9.12 6.94 -18.52
C THR A 26 -9.03 8.20 -17.67
N ILE A 27 -8.60 9.27 -18.29
CA ILE A 27 -8.51 10.58 -17.65
C ILE A 27 -9.85 11.28 -17.80
N SER A 28 -10.54 11.55 -16.68
CA SER A 28 -11.89 12.11 -16.67
C SER A 28 -11.96 13.58 -16.29
N SER A 29 -10.92 14.14 -15.71
CA SER A 29 -10.84 15.54 -15.32
C SER A 29 -9.40 16.07 -15.48
N HIS A 30 -9.16 17.33 -15.13
CA HIS A 30 -7.89 17.99 -15.40
C HIS A 30 -7.38 18.79 -14.20
N GLN A 31 -7.49 18.25 -13.01
CA GLN A 31 -6.92 18.88 -11.82
C GLN A 31 -5.39 18.90 -11.90
N TYR A 32 -4.80 17.86 -12.47
CA TYR A 32 -3.37 17.78 -12.80
C TYR A 32 -3.18 17.79 -14.32
N THR A 33 -1.94 17.90 -14.77
CA THR A 33 -1.63 17.85 -16.19
C THR A 33 -1.96 16.48 -16.77
N LYS A 34 -2.38 16.47 -18.04
CA LYS A 34 -2.64 15.23 -18.77
C LYS A 34 -1.41 14.32 -18.78
N LYS A 35 -0.22 14.90 -18.97
CA LYS A 35 1.04 14.17 -18.97
C LYS A 35 1.30 13.43 -17.66
N LEU A 36 1.04 14.08 -16.52
CA LEU A 36 1.21 13.46 -15.21
C LEU A 36 0.33 12.21 -15.08
N ASN A 37 -0.95 12.34 -15.42
CA ASN A 37 -1.90 11.23 -15.35
C ASN A 37 -1.54 10.09 -16.30
N GLU A 38 -1.13 10.42 -17.52
CA GLU A 38 -0.68 9.44 -18.50
C GLU A 38 0.58 8.70 -18.04
N ASP A 39 1.53 9.41 -17.45
CA ASP A 39 2.77 8.82 -16.93
C ASP A 39 2.49 7.78 -15.84
N PHE A 40 1.57 8.08 -14.91
CA PHE A 40 1.16 7.11 -13.89
C PHE A 40 0.47 5.87 -14.50
N LEU A 41 -0.46 6.08 -15.41
CA LEU A 41 -1.13 4.97 -16.09
C LEU A 41 -0.14 4.08 -16.85
N ASN A 42 0.82 4.68 -17.53
CA ASN A 42 1.86 3.96 -18.26
C ASN A 42 2.78 3.17 -17.32
N ILE A 43 3.16 3.74 -16.19
CA ILE A 43 3.98 3.06 -15.17
C ILE A 43 3.26 1.81 -14.65
N PHE A 44 1.97 1.94 -14.35
CA PHE A 44 1.18 0.81 -13.84
C PHE A 44 1.01 -0.27 -14.91
N GLU A 45 0.81 0.11 -16.15
CA GLU A 45 0.70 -0.83 -17.27
C GLU A 45 2.03 -1.57 -17.53
N GLU A 46 3.13 -0.85 -17.56
CA GLU A 46 4.47 -1.45 -17.73
C GLU A 46 4.83 -2.41 -16.60
N ALA A 47 4.47 -2.07 -15.37
CA ALA A 47 4.68 -2.92 -14.21
C ALA A 47 3.64 -4.04 -14.09
N LYS A 48 2.65 -4.08 -14.98
CA LYS A 48 1.53 -5.04 -14.98
C LYS A 48 0.76 -5.01 -13.67
N LEU A 49 0.58 -3.81 -13.12
CA LEU A 49 -0.17 -3.59 -11.89
C LEU A 49 -1.63 -3.26 -12.22
N THR A 50 -2.53 -3.95 -11.54
CA THR A 50 -3.97 -3.71 -11.64
C THR A 50 -4.47 -3.06 -10.36
N GLN A 51 -5.23 -1.99 -10.51
CA GLN A 51 -5.88 -1.30 -9.39
C GLN A 51 -7.19 -2.01 -9.05
N VAL A 52 -7.37 -2.37 -7.76
CA VAL A 52 -8.48 -3.23 -7.33
C VAL A 52 -9.50 -2.53 -6.44
N VAL A 53 -9.30 -1.26 -6.11
CA VAL A 53 -10.26 -0.46 -5.35
C VAL A 53 -11.26 0.17 -6.32
N HIS A 54 -12.53 -0.24 -6.24
CA HIS A 54 -13.58 0.18 -7.17
C HIS A 54 -14.67 1.01 -6.49
N PHE A 55 -14.33 1.70 -5.43
CA PHE A 55 -15.24 2.59 -4.70
C PHE A 55 -14.52 3.89 -4.34
N ASN A 56 -15.29 4.94 -4.06
CA ASN A 56 -14.72 6.21 -3.64
C ASN A 56 -14.20 6.12 -2.20
N THR A 57 -12.99 6.58 -1.98
CA THR A 57 -12.34 6.59 -0.65
C THR A 57 -12.42 7.94 0.04
N ARG A 58 -12.63 8.99 -0.73
CA ARG A 58 -12.82 10.35 -0.21
C ARG A 58 -13.85 11.10 -1.06
N LYS A 59 -15.01 11.40 -0.48
CA LYS A 59 -16.11 12.10 -1.18
C LYS A 59 -16.43 11.42 -2.52
N ASN A 60 -16.16 12.09 -3.63
CA ASN A 60 -16.47 11.62 -4.98
C ASN A 60 -15.24 11.05 -5.72
N ALA A 61 -14.15 10.81 -5.01
CA ALA A 61 -12.90 10.39 -5.63
C ALA A 61 -12.33 9.11 -4.99
N CYS A 62 -11.69 8.30 -5.79
CA CYS A 62 -10.90 7.15 -5.37
C CYS A 62 -9.43 7.58 -5.31
N LEU A 63 -8.98 8.02 -4.16
CA LEU A 63 -7.62 8.53 -3.94
C LEU A 63 -6.69 7.51 -3.33
N ASP A 64 -7.24 6.65 -2.47
CA ASP A 64 -6.50 5.54 -1.86
C ASP A 64 -6.61 4.33 -2.75
N LEU A 65 -5.48 3.81 -3.18
CA LEU A 65 -5.41 2.75 -4.16
C LEU A 65 -4.72 1.51 -3.59
N LEU A 66 -5.07 0.38 -4.16
CA LEU A 66 -4.36 -0.88 -3.98
C LEU A 66 -4.09 -1.47 -5.36
N LEU A 67 -2.83 -1.57 -5.70
CA LEU A 67 -2.39 -2.11 -6.98
C LEU A 67 -1.66 -3.43 -6.77
N THR A 68 -1.85 -4.37 -7.67
CA THR A 68 -1.19 -5.67 -7.61
C THR A 68 -0.96 -6.25 -8.99
N ASN A 69 0.10 -7.02 -9.13
CA ASN A 69 0.34 -7.84 -10.33
C ASN A 69 -0.39 -9.19 -10.29
N ARG A 70 -1.12 -9.46 -9.21
CA ARG A 70 -1.90 -10.69 -9.03
C ARG A 70 -3.33 -10.38 -8.57
N PRO A 71 -4.15 -9.71 -9.39
CA PRO A 71 -5.51 -9.33 -8.99
C PRO A 71 -6.41 -10.54 -8.70
N ILE A 72 -6.10 -11.71 -9.26
CA ILE A 72 -6.83 -12.94 -8.99
C ILE A 72 -6.77 -13.37 -7.52
N PHE A 73 -5.75 -12.93 -6.78
CA PHE A 73 -5.60 -13.26 -5.35
C PHE A 73 -6.43 -12.34 -4.45
N VAL A 74 -7.05 -11.31 -4.99
CA VAL A 74 -7.97 -10.45 -4.23
C VAL A 74 -9.35 -11.10 -4.26
N ASP A 75 -9.78 -11.62 -3.12
CA ASP A 75 -11.12 -12.20 -2.98
C ASP A 75 -12.17 -11.10 -2.82
N ASN A 76 -11.94 -10.21 -1.85
CA ASN A 76 -12.80 -9.06 -1.61
C ASN A 76 -11.97 -7.80 -1.38
N CYS A 77 -12.48 -6.67 -1.88
CA CYS A 77 -11.95 -5.35 -1.57
C CYS A 77 -13.13 -4.45 -1.25
N LEU A 78 -13.29 -4.11 0.03
CA LEU A 78 -14.49 -3.46 0.56
C LEU A 78 -14.15 -2.17 1.30
N PRO A 79 -15.06 -1.18 1.26
CA PRO A 79 -14.92 0.00 2.08
C PRO A 79 -15.23 -0.32 3.55
N GLN A 80 -14.50 0.32 4.45
CA GLN A 80 -14.73 0.29 5.88
C GLN A 80 -14.82 1.72 6.42
N PRO A 81 -15.45 1.95 7.58
CA PRO A 81 -15.43 3.28 8.18
C PRO A 81 -14.00 3.79 8.35
N GLY A 82 -13.79 5.07 8.03
CA GLY A 82 -12.48 5.69 8.15
C GLY A 82 -12.07 5.94 9.60
N PHE A 83 -10.81 6.22 9.80
CA PHE A 83 -10.24 6.62 11.09
C PHE A 83 -9.88 8.10 11.06
N GLY A 84 -10.27 8.84 12.10
CA GLY A 84 -10.00 10.27 12.19
C GLY A 84 -10.65 11.06 11.06
N ASP A 85 -9.86 11.80 10.31
CA ASP A 85 -10.33 12.64 9.21
C ASP A 85 -10.49 11.91 7.87
N TYR A 86 -10.24 10.58 7.84
CA TYR A 86 -10.40 9.79 6.63
C TYR A 86 -11.85 9.34 6.47
N ASP A 87 -12.40 9.52 5.26
CA ASP A 87 -13.78 9.15 4.96
C ASP A 87 -13.98 7.63 4.90
N THR A 88 -13.00 6.90 4.37
CA THR A 88 -13.11 5.46 4.14
C THR A 88 -11.75 4.79 4.26
N SER A 89 -11.72 3.66 4.95
CA SER A 89 -10.59 2.73 4.93
C SER A 89 -10.86 1.60 3.96
N ILE A 90 -9.80 0.95 3.51
CA ILE A 90 -9.89 -0.16 2.57
C ILE A 90 -9.56 -1.46 3.28
N LEU A 91 -10.45 -2.43 3.19
CA LEU A 91 -10.19 -3.80 3.63
C LEU A 91 -10.10 -4.70 2.40
N ALA A 92 -8.97 -5.36 2.23
CA ALA A 92 -8.77 -6.32 1.14
C ALA A 92 -8.45 -7.70 1.70
N ASP A 93 -9.22 -8.70 1.26
CA ASP A 93 -8.95 -10.09 1.55
C ASP A 93 -8.08 -10.67 0.45
N ILE A 94 -6.89 -11.12 0.82
CA ILE A 94 -5.91 -11.63 -0.12
C ILE A 94 -5.74 -13.12 0.09
N LEU A 95 -5.98 -13.88 -0.98
CA LEU A 95 -5.75 -15.33 -0.99
C LEU A 95 -4.25 -15.59 -1.14
N CYS A 96 -3.58 -15.86 -0.03
CA CYS A 96 -2.17 -16.23 -0.02
C CYS A 96 -1.93 -17.33 1.00
N HIS A 97 -0.97 -18.19 0.67
CA HIS A 97 -0.47 -19.20 1.60
C HIS A 97 0.85 -18.71 2.20
N PRO A 98 0.83 -18.21 3.45
CA PRO A 98 2.06 -17.77 4.07
C PRO A 98 3.03 -18.93 4.23
N GLN A 99 4.26 -18.76 3.78
CA GLN A 99 5.31 -19.72 4.05
C GLN A 99 5.75 -19.57 5.51
N LYS A 100 5.72 -20.69 6.24
CA LYS A 100 6.25 -20.70 7.60
C LYS A 100 7.77 -20.62 7.54
N ILE A 101 8.30 -19.52 8.01
CA ILE A 101 9.75 -19.37 8.19
C ILE A 101 10.09 -20.05 9.51
N LYS A 102 11.14 -20.90 9.51
CA LYS A 102 11.62 -21.52 10.75
C LYS A 102 11.98 -20.43 11.76
N PRO A 103 11.56 -20.58 13.03
CA PRO A 103 11.95 -19.63 14.05
C PRO A 103 13.48 -19.55 14.16
N THR A 104 14.02 -18.34 14.16
CA THR A 104 15.43 -18.11 14.40
C THR A 104 15.60 -17.42 15.75
N GLN A 105 16.63 -17.83 16.50
CA GLN A 105 16.95 -17.13 17.73
C GLN A 105 17.49 -15.74 17.43
N ARG A 106 16.97 -14.75 18.10
CA ARG A 106 17.46 -13.36 18.04
C ARG A 106 17.77 -12.87 19.43
N THR A 107 18.83 -12.12 19.55
CA THR A 107 19.10 -11.38 20.77
C THR A 107 18.25 -10.13 20.79
N ILE A 108 17.40 -10.02 21.79
CA ILE A 108 16.52 -8.87 21.98
C ILE A 108 16.98 -8.12 23.21
N PRO A 109 17.19 -6.79 23.13
CA PRO A 109 17.51 -6.00 24.33
C PRO A 109 16.39 -6.13 25.36
N CYS A 110 16.73 -6.46 26.60
CA CYS A 110 15.78 -6.56 27.70
C CYS A 110 15.83 -5.28 28.53
N TRP A 111 15.05 -4.30 28.13
CA TRP A 111 15.04 -2.96 28.74
C TRP A 111 14.66 -2.98 30.22
N ASN A 112 13.84 -3.96 30.67
CA ASN A 112 13.48 -4.12 32.08
C ASN A 112 14.67 -4.45 32.99
N ARG A 113 15.72 -5.04 32.39
CA ARG A 113 16.95 -5.43 33.10
C ARG A 113 18.11 -4.51 32.77
N ALA A 114 17.87 -3.49 31.95
CA ALA A 114 18.92 -2.54 31.58
C ALA A 114 19.28 -1.65 32.79
N ASP A 115 20.58 -1.40 32.97
CA ASP A 115 21.05 -0.41 33.90
C ASP A 115 20.91 0.97 33.26
N ILE A 116 19.79 1.63 33.53
CA ILE A 116 19.46 2.93 32.95
C ILE A 116 20.45 4.01 33.40
N ASP A 117 20.93 3.94 34.65
CA ASP A 117 21.87 4.95 35.19
C ASP A 117 23.23 4.86 34.51
N SER A 118 23.77 3.66 34.34
CA SER A 118 25.00 3.45 33.57
C SER A 118 24.85 3.88 32.11
N LEU A 119 23.66 3.65 31.49
CA LEU A 119 23.39 4.06 30.12
C LEU A 119 23.38 5.60 30.03
N LYS A 120 22.74 6.28 30.96
CA LYS A 120 22.70 7.75 31.00
C LYS A 120 24.12 8.35 31.18
N GLU A 121 24.93 7.75 31.99
CA GLU A 121 26.34 8.15 32.19
C GLU A 121 27.13 8.02 30.87
N ALA A 122 26.96 6.90 30.16
CA ALA A 122 27.62 6.67 28.87
C ALA A 122 27.21 7.70 27.81
N ILE A 123 25.97 8.14 27.81
CA ILE A 123 25.45 9.15 26.87
C ILE A 123 26.02 10.54 27.19
N LYS A 124 26.23 10.88 28.47
CA LYS A 124 26.78 12.18 28.89
C LYS A 124 28.27 12.32 28.58
N SER A 125 28.99 11.24 28.49
CA SER A 125 30.41 11.26 28.15
C SER A 125 30.61 11.23 26.63
#